data_9ce9382e7cbbe062462111d320940e20
#
_entry.id   9ce9382e7cbbe062462111d320940e20
#
_cell.length_a   1.000
_cell.length_b   1.000
_cell.length_c   1.000
_cell.angle_alpha   90.00
_cell.angle_beta   90.00
_cell.angle_gamma   90.00
#
_symmetry.space_group_name_H-M   'P 1'
#
loop_
_entity.id
_entity.type
_entity.pdbx_description
1 polymer ?
#
loop_
_entity_poly.entity_id
_entity_poly.type
_entity_poly.pdbx_seq_one_letter_code
_entity_poly.pdbx_strand_id
1 'polypeptide(L)'
;MNLLGQTLEHYVLLSAVIFTIGSVGFLVRRNVLIQLMSIELMLNATNLALVGFNRMHGANMNGQMFAFFIIAVAAAEVAVGLAILLNFYRLKNSVFSDDADTLKH
;
A
#
# COMPACT_ATOMS: atom_id res chain seq x y z
N MET A 1 -0.16 30.46 -19.11
CA MET A 1 -0.05 29.65 -17.90
C MET A 1 -0.78 28.33 -18.09
N ASN A 2 -0.12 27.23 -17.86
CA ASN A 2 -0.68 25.92 -18.15
C ASN A 2 -1.30 25.32 -16.90
N LEU A 3 -2.62 25.43 -16.75
CA LEU A 3 -3.34 24.92 -15.58
C LEU A 3 -3.20 23.41 -15.46
N LEU A 4 -3.14 22.70 -16.62
CA LEU A 4 -2.97 21.25 -16.63
C LEU A 4 -1.60 20.85 -16.08
N GLY A 5 -0.56 21.60 -16.44
CA GLY A 5 0.77 21.37 -15.92
C GLY A 5 0.84 21.57 -14.42
N GLN A 6 0.21 22.64 -13.92
CA GLN A 6 0.16 22.89 -12.48
C GLN A 6 -0.59 21.80 -11.73
N THR A 7 -1.70 21.35 -12.30
CA THR A 7 -2.48 20.26 -11.70
C THR A 7 -1.64 18.99 -11.63
N LEU A 8 -0.91 18.67 -12.70
CA LEU A 8 -0.03 17.50 -12.73
C LEU A 8 1.06 17.61 -11.66
N GLU A 9 1.67 18.79 -11.52
CA GLU A 9 2.69 19.00 -10.50
C GLU A 9 2.14 18.75 -9.10
N HIS A 10 0.92 19.18 -8.82
CA HIS A 10 0.28 18.96 -7.54
C HIS A 10 0.05 17.46 -7.30
N TYR A 11 -0.44 16.74 -8.30
CA TYR A 11 -0.65 15.29 -8.19
C TYR A 11 0.67 14.57 -7.94
N VAL A 12 1.71 14.90 -8.69
CA VAL A 12 3.02 14.26 -8.57
C VAL A 12 3.64 14.59 -7.21
N LEU A 13 3.54 15.85 -6.78
CA LEU A 13 4.08 16.26 -5.48
C LEU A 13 3.40 15.51 -4.35
N LEU A 14 2.07 15.44 -4.37
CA LEU A 14 1.32 14.72 -3.34
C LEU A 14 1.68 13.23 -3.37
N SER A 15 1.77 12.64 -4.56
CA SER A 15 2.18 11.24 -4.71
C SER A 15 3.55 10.99 -4.12
N ALA A 16 4.50 11.88 -4.39
CA ALA A 16 5.87 11.76 -3.88
C ALA A 16 5.89 11.84 -2.35
N VAL A 17 5.11 12.75 -1.76
CA VAL A 17 5.01 12.88 -0.31
C VAL A 17 4.42 11.60 0.30
N ILE A 18 3.33 11.11 -0.25
CA ILE A 18 2.67 9.89 0.25
C ILE A 18 3.59 8.69 0.11
N PHE A 19 4.25 8.55 -1.02
CA PHE A 19 5.19 7.46 -1.26
C PHE A 19 6.34 7.49 -0.27
N THR A 20 6.87 8.68 -0.01
CA THR A 20 7.97 8.87 0.96
C THR A 20 7.52 8.47 2.36
N ILE A 21 6.33 8.89 2.78
CA ILE A 21 5.78 8.52 4.09
C ILE A 21 5.63 7.00 4.18
N GLY A 22 5.10 6.37 3.15
CA GLY A 22 4.96 4.93 3.10
C GLY A 22 6.29 4.21 3.18
N SER A 23 7.29 4.68 2.44
CA SER A 23 8.63 4.09 2.44
C SER A 23 9.27 4.19 3.81
N VAL A 24 9.18 5.34 4.45
CA VAL A 24 9.74 5.54 5.79
C VAL A 24 9.04 4.63 6.78
N GLY A 25 7.72 4.55 6.73
CA GLY A 25 6.96 3.67 7.61
C GLY A 25 7.37 2.21 7.45
N PHE A 26 7.56 1.77 6.21
CA PHE A 26 7.99 0.40 5.92
C PHE A 26 9.36 0.10 6.51
N LEU A 27 10.30 1.03 6.37
CA LEU A 27 11.68 0.80 6.80
C LEU A 27 11.86 0.93 8.31
N VAL A 28 11.09 1.80 8.95
CA VAL A 28 11.26 2.13 10.37
C VAL A 28 10.56 1.14 11.28
N ARG A 29 9.38 0.66 10.89
CA ARG A 29 8.56 -0.20 11.73
C ARG A 29 8.77 -1.67 11.40
N ARG A 30 8.87 -2.48 12.44
CA ARG A 30 9.03 -3.95 12.31
C ARG A 30 7.70 -4.70 12.34
N ASN A 31 6.63 -4.01 12.68
CA ASN A 31 5.30 -4.62 12.75
C ASN A 31 4.80 -4.96 11.35
N VAL A 32 4.42 -6.22 11.13
CA VAL A 32 3.97 -6.70 9.83
C VAL A 32 2.73 -5.94 9.36
N LEU A 33 1.80 -5.64 10.28
CA LEU A 33 0.60 -4.90 9.94
C LEU A 33 0.93 -3.49 9.43
N ILE A 34 1.85 -2.81 10.11
CA ILE A 34 2.29 -1.47 9.69
C ILE A 34 3.01 -1.56 8.34
N GLN A 35 3.79 -2.60 8.11
CA GLN A 35 4.46 -2.81 6.83
C GLN A 35 3.45 -3.01 5.69
N LEU A 36 2.38 -3.77 5.93
CA LEU A 36 1.31 -3.93 4.95
C LEU A 36 0.63 -2.60 4.65
N MET A 37 0.32 -1.83 5.69
CA MET A 37 -0.27 -0.50 5.51
C MET A 37 0.65 0.43 4.74
N SER A 38 1.95 0.35 5.00
CA SER A 38 2.95 1.17 4.30
C SER A 38 3.02 0.84 2.82
N ILE A 39 2.98 -0.45 2.48
CA ILE A 39 2.95 -0.89 1.08
C ILE A 39 1.68 -0.39 0.39
N GLU A 40 0.54 -0.48 1.07
CA GLU A 40 -0.71 0.06 0.56
C GLU A 40 -0.62 1.54 0.26
N LEU A 41 -0.01 2.29 1.18
CA LEU A 41 0.17 3.72 1.01
C LEU A 41 1.04 4.02 -0.21
N MET A 42 2.11 3.26 -0.41
CA MET A 42 2.98 3.42 -1.58
C MET A 42 2.25 3.11 -2.88
N LEU A 43 1.43 2.05 -2.89
CA LEU A 43 0.62 1.70 -4.06
C LEU A 43 -0.41 2.78 -4.36
N ASN A 44 -1.04 3.33 -3.32
CA ASN A 44 -1.99 4.43 -3.49
C ASN A 44 -1.30 5.68 -4.06
N ALA A 45 -0.07 5.96 -3.63
CA ALA A 45 0.71 7.07 -4.17
C ALA A 45 0.98 6.87 -5.66
N THR A 46 1.37 5.67 -6.06
CA THR A 46 1.59 5.34 -7.47
C THR A 46 0.30 5.51 -8.28
N ASN A 47 -0.81 5.05 -7.71
CA ASN A 47 -2.11 5.17 -8.34
C ASN A 47 -2.52 6.63 -8.53
N LEU A 48 -2.29 7.45 -7.53
CA LEU A 48 -2.56 8.89 -7.61
C LEU A 48 -1.76 9.54 -8.71
N ALA A 49 -0.48 9.18 -8.86
CA ALA A 49 0.36 9.68 -9.93
C ALA A 49 -0.19 9.31 -11.30
N LEU A 50 -0.65 8.06 -11.47
CA LEU A 50 -1.24 7.60 -12.73
C LEU A 50 -2.51 8.37 -13.07
N VAL A 51 -3.35 8.64 -12.09
CA VAL A 51 -4.56 9.45 -12.29
C VAL A 51 -4.18 10.86 -12.75
N GLY A 52 -3.14 11.44 -12.12
CA GLY A 52 -2.65 12.76 -12.49
C GLY A 52 -2.15 12.79 -13.93
N PHE A 53 -1.35 11.81 -14.34
CA PHE A 53 -0.86 11.71 -15.70
C PHE A 53 -2.00 11.52 -16.71
N ASN A 54 -2.98 10.68 -16.37
CA ASN A 54 -4.12 10.46 -17.25
C ASN A 54 -4.93 11.74 -17.42
N ARG A 55 -5.11 12.51 -16.38
CA ARG A 55 -5.83 13.77 -16.44
C ARG A 55 -5.14 14.78 -17.37
N MET A 56 -3.82 14.77 -17.39
CA MET A 56 -3.04 15.62 -18.28
C MET A 56 -3.29 15.27 -19.74
N HIS A 57 -3.50 14.00 -20.05
CA HIS A 57 -3.70 13.51 -21.41
C HIS A 57 -5.16 13.60 -21.88
N GLY A 58 -6.06 14.18 -21.07
CA GLY A 58 -7.43 14.43 -21.46
C GLY A 58 -8.27 13.17 -21.62
N ALA A 59 -8.75 12.91 -22.83
CA ALA A 59 -9.68 11.80 -23.07
C ALA A 59 -9.01 10.42 -23.10
N ASN A 60 -7.71 10.34 -22.92
CA ASN A 60 -7.00 9.06 -22.92
C ASN A 60 -7.34 8.27 -21.65
N MET A 61 -7.98 7.11 -21.85
CA MET A 61 -8.42 6.26 -20.74
C MET A 61 -7.38 5.25 -20.28
N ASN A 62 -6.24 5.17 -20.96
CA ASN A 62 -5.22 4.17 -20.63
C ASN A 62 -4.69 4.32 -19.22
N GLY A 63 -4.44 5.56 -18.77
CA GLY A 63 -3.98 5.80 -17.41
C GLY A 63 -4.98 5.40 -16.36
N GLN A 64 -6.29 5.63 -16.62
CA GLN A 64 -7.34 5.21 -15.70
C GLN A 64 -7.50 3.70 -15.65
N MET A 65 -7.35 3.03 -16.79
CA MET A 65 -7.37 1.55 -16.80
C MET A 65 -6.21 0.99 -16.00
N PHE A 66 -5.02 1.56 -16.12
CA PHE A 66 -3.90 1.18 -15.28
C PHE A 66 -4.17 1.44 -13.81
N ALA A 67 -4.81 2.57 -13.49
CA ALA A 67 -5.17 2.89 -12.12
C ALA A 67 -6.12 1.85 -11.52
N PHE A 68 -7.15 1.47 -12.27
CA PHE A 68 -8.08 0.41 -11.85
C PHE A 68 -7.35 -0.91 -11.67
N PHE A 69 -6.44 -1.24 -12.57
CA PHE A 69 -5.65 -2.46 -12.48
C PHE A 69 -4.80 -2.47 -11.21
N ILE A 70 -4.15 -1.35 -10.89
CA ILE A 70 -3.33 -1.22 -9.70
C ILE A 70 -4.19 -1.32 -8.44
N ILE A 71 -5.37 -0.73 -8.44
CA ILE A 71 -6.31 -0.85 -7.31
C ILE A 71 -6.68 -2.33 -7.10
N ALA A 72 -6.97 -3.05 -8.18
CA ALA A 72 -7.32 -4.46 -8.09
C ALA A 72 -6.16 -5.29 -7.53
N VAL A 73 -4.94 -5.03 -8.00
CA VAL A 73 -3.74 -5.72 -7.51
C VAL A 73 -3.50 -5.39 -6.05
N ALA A 74 -3.64 -4.11 -5.67
CA ALA A 74 -3.46 -3.68 -4.30
C ALA A 74 -4.47 -4.35 -3.37
N ALA A 75 -5.73 -4.44 -3.79
CA ALA A 75 -6.77 -5.11 -3.01
C ALA A 75 -6.45 -6.60 -2.84
N ALA A 76 -5.98 -7.25 -3.91
CA ALA A 76 -5.58 -8.66 -3.86
C ALA A 76 -4.39 -8.86 -2.91
N GLU A 77 -3.40 -7.97 -2.94
CA GLU A 77 -2.26 -8.04 -2.06
C GLU A 77 -2.65 -7.88 -0.60
N VAL A 78 -3.58 -6.97 -0.30
CA VAL A 78 -4.10 -6.80 1.06
C VAL A 78 -4.81 -8.07 1.52
N ALA A 79 -5.64 -8.66 0.67
CA ALA A 79 -6.35 -9.89 1.02
C ALA A 79 -5.37 -11.03 1.33
N VAL A 80 -4.37 -11.22 0.47
CA VAL A 80 -3.35 -12.25 0.67
C VAL A 80 -2.51 -11.93 1.90
N GLY A 81 -2.11 -10.68 2.07
CA GLY A 81 -1.32 -10.25 3.21
C GLY A 81 -2.04 -10.45 4.53
N LEU A 82 -3.34 -10.13 4.56
CA LEU A 82 -4.16 -10.36 5.75
C LEU A 82 -4.30 -11.85 6.05
N ALA A 83 -4.47 -12.67 5.01
CA ALA A 83 -4.55 -14.13 5.19
C ALA A 83 -3.25 -14.67 5.79
N ILE A 84 -2.11 -14.22 5.29
CA ILE A 84 -0.80 -14.62 5.81
C ILE A 84 -0.65 -14.15 7.26
N LEU A 85 -1.04 -12.92 7.54
CA LEU A 85 -0.95 -12.34 8.88
C LEU A 85 -1.82 -13.12 9.88
N LEU A 86 -3.04 -13.47 9.50
CA LEU A 86 -3.92 -14.26 10.35
C LEU A 86 -3.32 -15.64 10.63
N ASN A 87 -2.77 -16.29 9.62
CA ASN A 87 -2.09 -17.58 9.81
C ASN A 87 -0.90 -17.45 10.74
N PHE A 88 -0.13 -16.38 10.57
CA PHE A 88 1.02 -16.10 11.44
C PHE A 88 0.57 -15.93 12.89
N TYR A 89 -0.50 -15.18 13.13
CA TYR A 89 -1.03 -14.99 14.49
C TYR A 89 -1.52 -16.30 15.09
N ARG A 90 -2.17 -17.14 14.29
CA ARG A 90 -2.64 -18.43 14.78
C ARG A 90 -1.48 -19.33 15.20
N LEU A 91 -0.44 -19.36 14.38
CA LEU A 91 0.76 -20.14 14.68
C LEU A 91 1.46 -19.61 15.93
N LYS A 92 1.57 -18.30 16.04
CA LYS A 92 2.21 -17.66 17.20
C LYS A 92 1.43 -17.94 18.48
N ASN A 93 0.12 -17.83 18.44
CA ASN A 93 -0.72 -18.15 19.60
C ASN A 93 -0.60 -19.62 19.99
N SER A 94 -0.55 -20.50 19.00
CA SER A 94 -0.36 -21.93 19.23
C SER A 94 0.98 -22.20 19.93
N VAL A 95 2.05 -21.57 19.45
CA VAL A 95 3.38 -21.71 20.04
C VAL A 95 3.40 -21.19 21.48
N PHE A 96 2.81 -20.02 21.72
CA PHE A 96 2.73 -19.47 23.06
C PHE A 96 1.91 -20.35 24.00
N SER A 97 0.84 -20.94 23.50
CA SER A 97 0.02 -21.86 24.28
C SER A 97 0.83 -23.10 24.67
N ASP A 98 1.58 -23.66 23.74
CA ASP A 98 2.45 -24.79 23.99
C ASP A 98 3.56 -24.46 24.98
N ASP A 99 4.16 -23.26 24.86
CA ASP A 99 5.19 -22.80 25.79
C ASP A 99 4.61 -22.64 27.19
N ALA A 100 3.40 -22.10 27.31
CA ALA A 100 2.74 -21.91 28.58
C ALA A 100 2.47 -23.27 29.27
N ASP A 101 2.02 -24.25 28.50
CA ASP A 101 1.80 -25.60 29.02
C ASP A 101 3.11 -26.24 29.49
N THR A 102 4.17 -26.06 28.72
CA THR A 102 5.50 -26.55 29.08
C THR A 102 6.00 -25.95 30.38
N LEU A 103 5.76 -24.64 30.56
CA LEU A 103 6.19 -23.94 31.77
C LEU A 103 5.39 -24.37 32.99
N LYS A 104 4.14 -24.78 32.83
CA LYS A 104 3.31 -25.26 33.91
C LYS A 104 3.76 -26.62 34.44
N HIS A 105 4.36 -27.41 33.60
CA HIS A 105 4.80 -28.75 33.92
C HIS A 105 6.31 -28.83 34.04
#